data_36178d1dc22acf4aaa8e1a5ef068edea
#
_entry.id   36178d1dc22acf4aaa8e1a5ef068edea
#
_cell.length_a   1.000
_cell.length_b   1.000
_cell.length_c   1.000
_cell.angle_alpha   90.00
_cell.angle_beta   90.00
_cell.angle_gamma   90.00
#
_symmetry.space_group_name_H-M   'P 1'
#
loop_
_entity.id
_entity.type
_entity.pdbx_description
1 polymer ?
#
loop_
_entity_poly.entity_id
_entity_poly.type
_entity_poly.pdbx_seq_one_letter_code
_entity_poly.pdbx_strand_id
1 'polypeptide(L)'
;MNLRFVEAFHWAASLKSITRAAEKLHITQSTMSSRIASLEEELGVVLLDRREKQFRLTVAGQRFQRLAVKLLDMQRQIRQELGGNSAGPLLLRIGSIESVVHSWLPAWLQEIRSRYPDFALELTVETSPVLTEQIRRGALDLVFTSTVGSDTAVRSRLMTPMDMVFVGHRERFGTRVHTLDELAAHDLITFQRGSQPHQGLLQLCQEWGVLNPRVHAISSISAMVQLVEGGFGVATLPRASVRELTRRLPLRILRCEATLAALQIHASYREDPSSSLAELVLDSALDHARRAQAKGRAAEK
;
A
#
# COMPACT_ATOMS: atom_id res chain seq x y z
N MET A 1 -35.74 8.27 4.91
CA MET A 1 -34.55 7.41 5.07
C MET A 1 -33.30 8.28 5.27
N ASN A 2 -32.64 8.15 6.41
CA ASN A 2 -31.46 8.94 6.74
C ASN A 2 -30.20 8.28 6.13
N LEU A 3 -29.48 9.01 5.26
CA LEU A 3 -28.27 8.51 4.60
C LEU A 3 -27.16 8.11 5.57
N ARG A 4 -27.05 8.73 6.77
CA ARG A 4 -26.11 8.31 7.81
C ARG A 4 -26.44 6.92 8.36
N PHE A 5 -27.71 6.51 8.32
CA PHE A 5 -28.14 5.17 8.76
C PHE A 5 -27.83 4.14 7.67
N VAL A 6 -28.03 4.51 6.41
CA VAL A 6 -27.64 3.70 5.25
C VAL A 6 -26.13 3.46 5.22
N GLU A 7 -25.36 4.52 5.48
CA GLU A 7 -23.88 4.45 5.56
C GLU A 7 -23.41 3.54 6.71
N ALA A 8 -24.04 3.66 7.89
CA ALA A 8 -23.74 2.78 9.03
C ALA A 8 -24.01 1.31 8.69
N PHE A 9 -25.16 1.00 8.11
CA PHE A 9 -25.46 -0.37 7.67
C PHE A 9 -24.48 -0.86 6.61
N HIS A 10 -24.19 -0.02 5.61
CA HIS A 10 -23.24 -0.36 4.54
C HIS A 10 -21.89 -0.75 5.11
N TRP A 11 -21.31 0.06 5.99
CA TRP A 11 -20.00 -0.25 6.60
C TRP A 11 -20.05 -1.48 7.51
N ALA A 12 -21.11 -1.69 8.28
CA ALA A 12 -21.27 -2.89 9.09
C ALA A 12 -21.32 -4.15 8.22
N ALA A 13 -22.05 -4.11 7.11
CA ALA A 13 -22.17 -5.21 6.15
C ALA A 13 -20.85 -5.49 5.42
N SER A 14 -20.18 -4.44 4.97
CA SER A 14 -18.94 -4.49 4.23
C SER A 14 -17.78 -5.02 5.08
N LEU A 15 -17.66 -4.56 6.33
CA LEU A 15 -16.60 -4.97 7.27
C LEU A 15 -16.96 -6.25 8.06
N LYS A 16 -18.18 -6.76 7.89
CA LYS A 16 -18.74 -7.89 8.65
C LYS A 16 -18.53 -7.74 10.16
N SER A 17 -18.65 -6.49 10.66
CA SER A 17 -18.41 -6.15 12.07
C SER A 17 -18.96 -4.78 12.40
N ILE A 18 -19.80 -4.70 13.43
CA ILE A 18 -20.33 -3.44 13.96
C ILE A 18 -19.22 -2.61 14.60
N THR A 19 -18.31 -3.24 15.34
CA THR A 19 -17.19 -2.55 16.02
C THR A 19 -16.26 -1.88 15.01
N ARG A 20 -15.80 -2.62 13.98
CA ARG A 20 -14.93 -2.07 12.93
C ARG A 20 -15.61 -0.97 12.10
N ALA A 21 -16.92 -1.10 11.88
CA ALA A 21 -17.68 -0.07 11.19
C ALA A 21 -17.83 1.19 12.05
N ALA A 22 -17.96 1.06 13.36
CA ALA A 22 -17.97 2.18 14.29
C ALA A 22 -16.63 2.91 14.31
N GLU A 23 -15.51 2.18 14.35
CA GLU A 23 -14.15 2.73 14.21
C GLU A 23 -13.98 3.49 12.89
N LYS A 24 -14.40 2.88 11.77
CA LYS A 24 -14.34 3.51 10.42
C LYS A 24 -15.11 4.83 10.34
N LEU A 25 -16.25 4.92 11.00
CA LEU A 25 -17.10 6.12 11.02
C LEU A 25 -16.80 7.07 12.20
N HIS A 26 -15.78 6.76 13.02
CA HIS A 26 -15.40 7.53 14.20
C HIS A 26 -16.58 7.79 15.15
N ILE A 27 -17.40 6.76 15.38
CA ILE A 27 -18.54 6.77 16.32
C ILE A 27 -18.46 5.61 17.30
N THR A 28 -19.27 5.65 18.36
CA THR A 28 -19.35 4.53 19.30
C THR A 28 -20.11 3.35 18.73
N GLN A 29 -19.82 2.14 19.20
CA GLN A 29 -20.54 0.92 18.83
C GLN A 29 -22.04 1.02 19.14
N SER A 30 -22.41 1.67 20.25
CA SER A 30 -23.80 1.91 20.61
C SER A 30 -24.51 2.82 19.58
N THR A 31 -23.87 3.91 19.17
CA THR A 31 -24.39 4.79 18.11
C THR A 31 -24.54 4.04 16.78
N MET A 32 -23.58 3.19 16.43
CA MET A 32 -23.64 2.37 15.22
C MET A 32 -24.84 1.43 15.27
N SER A 33 -25.01 0.70 16.36
CA SER A 33 -26.13 -0.24 16.56
C SER A 33 -27.50 0.50 16.52
N SER A 34 -27.58 1.69 17.15
CA SER A 34 -28.78 2.51 17.13
C SER A 34 -29.14 2.98 15.70
N ARG A 35 -28.16 3.45 14.92
CA ARG A 35 -28.39 3.85 13.51
C ARG A 35 -28.93 2.71 12.67
N ILE A 36 -28.40 1.50 12.83
CA ILE A 36 -28.85 0.32 12.09
C ILE A 36 -30.26 -0.08 12.54
N ALA A 37 -30.53 -0.07 13.85
CA ALA A 37 -31.85 -0.37 14.37
C ALA A 37 -32.92 0.62 13.86
N SER A 38 -32.61 1.92 13.85
CA SER A 38 -33.50 2.95 13.29
C SER A 38 -33.73 2.76 11.78
N LEU A 39 -32.73 2.28 11.04
CA LEU A 39 -32.90 1.95 9.63
C LEU A 39 -33.82 0.73 9.43
N GLU A 40 -33.65 -0.32 10.25
CA GLU A 40 -34.50 -1.52 10.23
C GLU A 40 -35.95 -1.17 10.57
N GLU A 41 -36.17 -0.31 11.56
CA GLU A 41 -37.49 0.20 11.94
C GLU A 41 -38.15 1.00 10.81
N GLU A 42 -37.41 1.94 10.20
CA GLU A 42 -37.91 2.77 9.08
C GLU A 42 -38.29 1.92 7.87
N LEU A 43 -37.51 0.86 7.59
CA LEU A 43 -37.76 -0.06 6.46
C LEU A 43 -38.78 -1.15 6.79
N GLY A 44 -39.13 -1.35 8.04
CA GLY A 44 -40.01 -2.41 8.51
C GLY A 44 -39.46 -3.83 8.33
N VAL A 45 -38.12 -3.97 8.16
CA VAL A 45 -37.47 -5.26 7.94
C VAL A 45 -36.15 -5.36 8.72
N VAL A 46 -35.84 -6.57 9.20
CA VAL A 46 -34.56 -6.87 9.84
C VAL A 46 -33.51 -7.11 8.79
N LEU A 47 -32.40 -6.37 8.84
CA LEU A 47 -31.29 -6.45 7.91
C LEU A 47 -30.15 -7.31 8.44
N LEU A 48 -29.94 -7.33 9.77
CA LEU A 48 -28.89 -8.10 10.45
C LEU A 48 -29.50 -9.28 11.20
N ASP A 49 -28.95 -10.47 11.00
CA ASP A 49 -29.28 -11.63 11.82
C ASP A 49 -28.49 -11.57 13.13
N ARG A 50 -29.20 -11.33 14.24
CA ARG A 50 -28.61 -11.20 15.61
C ARG A 50 -28.65 -12.51 16.39
N ARG A 51 -29.14 -13.62 15.81
CA ARG A 51 -29.34 -14.90 16.50
C ARG A 51 -28.02 -15.65 16.73
N GLU A 52 -27.01 -15.38 15.89
CA GLU A 52 -25.70 -16.01 15.99
C GLU A 52 -24.64 -15.02 16.48
N LYS A 53 -23.58 -15.55 17.11
CA LYS A 53 -22.42 -14.74 17.53
C LYS A 53 -21.63 -14.15 16.33
N GLN A 54 -21.83 -14.70 15.13
CA GLN A 54 -21.19 -14.24 13.91
C GLN A 54 -22.06 -13.21 13.19
N PHE A 55 -21.43 -12.17 12.65
CA PHE A 55 -22.11 -11.16 11.83
C PHE A 55 -22.67 -11.79 10.55
N ARG A 56 -23.98 -11.74 10.40
CA ARG A 56 -24.70 -12.21 9.19
C ARG A 56 -25.75 -11.22 8.73
N LEU A 57 -25.92 -11.11 7.41
CA LEU A 57 -27.04 -10.39 6.81
C LEU A 57 -28.21 -11.33 6.60
N THR A 58 -29.41 -10.81 6.81
CA THR A 58 -30.66 -11.47 6.34
C THR A 58 -30.75 -11.41 4.80
N VAL A 59 -31.69 -12.11 4.21
CA VAL A 59 -31.98 -11.99 2.76
C VAL A 59 -32.36 -10.55 2.40
N ALA A 60 -33.13 -9.88 3.27
CA ALA A 60 -33.45 -8.46 3.11
C ALA A 60 -32.18 -7.59 3.21
N GLY A 61 -31.29 -7.88 4.18
CA GLY A 61 -30.01 -7.20 4.34
C GLY A 61 -29.13 -7.31 3.10
N GLN A 62 -29.02 -8.50 2.50
CA GLN A 62 -28.24 -8.69 1.26
C GLN A 62 -28.81 -7.90 0.08
N ARG A 63 -30.15 -7.87 -0.05
CA ARG A 63 -30.82 -7.06 -1.08
C ARG A 63 -30.60 -5.56 -0.83
N PHE A 64 -30.79 -5.13 0.40
CA PHE A 64 -30.60 -3.73 0.79
C PHE A 64 -29.15 -3.27 0.62
N GLN A 65 -28.16 -4.11 0.90
CA GLN A 65 -26.75 -3.77 0.70
C GLN A 65 -26.45 -3.36 -0.74
N ARG A 66 -26.99 -4.10 -1.74
CA ARG A 66 -26.82 -3.75 -3.15
C ARG A 66 -27.46 -2.40 -3.52
N LEU A 67 -28.57 -2.07 -2.88
CA LEU A 67 -29.24 -0.79 -3.09
C LEU A 67 -28.57 0.34 -2.33
N ALA A 68 -28.08 0.08 -1.12
CA ALA A 68 -27.33 1.04 -0.31
C ALA A 68 -26.08 1.54 -1.01
N VAL A 69 -25.33 0.65 -1.68
CA VAL A 69 -24.19 1.01 -2.53
C VAL A 69 -24.60 2.04 -3.58
N LYS A 70 -25.62 1.75 -4.38
CA LYS A 70 -26.08 2.66 -5.44
C LYS A 70 -26.58 4.00 -4.90
N LEU A 71 -27.26 3.98 -3.75
CA LEU A 71 -27.76 5.19 -3.12
C LEU A 71 -26.64 6.11 -2.62
N LEU A 72 -25.62 5.53 -1.98
CA LEU A 72 -24.46 6.26 -1.50
C LEU A 72 -23.61 6.79 -2.67
N ASP A 73 -23.50 6.04 -3.78
CA ASP A 73 -22.85 6.51 -5.01
C ASP A 73 -23.60 7.69 -5.63
N MET A 74 -24.92 7.59 -5.74
CA MET A 74 -25.76 8.69 -6.25
C MET A 74 -25.63 9.95 -5.38
N GLN A 75 -25.64 9.79 -4.06
CA GLN A 75 -25.42 10.92 -3.14
C GLN A 75 -24.08 11.58 -3.39
N ARG A 76 -23.04 10.79 -3.67
CA ARG A 76 -21.69 11.30 -3.94
C ARG A 76 -21.66 12.05 -5.28
N GLN A 77 -22.25 11.48 -6.33
CA GLN A 77 -22.39 12.15 -7.63
C GLN A 77 -23.09 13.49 -7.51
N ILE A 78 -24.22 13.53 -6.79
CA ILE A 78 -24.95 14.79 -6.54
C ILE A 78 -24.06 15.83 -5.86
N ARG A 79 -23.27 15.42 -4.86
CA ARG A 79 -22.33 16.33 -4.18
C ARG A 79 -21.21 16.81 -5.09
N GLN A 80 -20.72 15.95 -5.99
CA GLN A 80 -19.69 16.30 -6.97
C GLN A 80 -20.22 17.28 -8.04
N GLU A 81 -21.44 17.06 -8.51
CA GLU A 81 -22.03 17.88 -9.59
C GLU A 81 -22.61 19.21 -9.09
N LEU A 82 -23.22 19.21 -7.90
CA LEU A 82 -23.94 20.38 -7.38
C LEU A 82 -23.21 21.08 -6.22
N GLY A 83 -22.25 20.42 -5.60
CA GLY A 83 -21.51 20.94 -4.46
C GLY A 83 -20.33 21.77 -4.91
N GLY A 84 -20.58 23.06 -5.21
CA GLY A 84 -19.50 24.02 -5.24
C GLY A 84 -18.84 24.09 -3.85
N ASN A 85 -17.49 24.04 -3.78
CA ASN A 85 -16.57 24.28 -2.63
C ASN A 85 -16.97 23.87 -1.19
N SER A 86 -18.11 23.20 -1.00
CA SER A 86 -18.65 22.80 0.33
C SER A 86 -18.44 21.31 0.66
N ALA A 87 -17.86 20.52 -0.24
CA ALA A 87 -17.36 19.20 0.12
C ALA A 87 -16.13 19.42 1.00
N GLY A 88 -16.15 18.97 2.24
CA GLY A 88 -14.98 19.01 3.12
C GLY A 88 -13.76 18.39 2.43
N PRO A 89 -12.56 18.61 2.96
CA PRO A 89 -11.32 18.17 2.30
C PRO A 89 -11.42 16.70 1.92
N LEU A 90 -11.03 16.39 0.69
CA LEU A 90 -10.98 15.05 0.15
C LEU A 90 -9.91 14.25 0.92
N LEU A 91 -10.30 13.55 1.97
CA LEU A 91 -9.37 12.76 2.78
C LEU A 91 -9.11 11.41 2.11
N LEU A 92 -7.86 11.12 1.81
CA LEU A 92 -7.38 9.84 1.29
C LEU A 92 -6.36 9.23 2.25
N ARG A 93 -6.67 8.04 2.74
CA ARG A 93 -5.80 7.27 3.64
C ARG A 93 -5.00 6.27 2.82
N ILE A 94 -3.72 6.54 2.66
CA ILE A 94 -2.80 5.71 1.87
C ILE A 94 -1.89 4.94 2.81
N GLY A 95 -1.76 3.63 2.56
CA GLY A 95 -0.72 2.79 3.13
C GLY A 95 0.37 2.49 2.11
N SER A 96 1.63 2.51 2.51
CA SER A 96 2.72 2.23 1.58
C SER A 96 3.91 1.57 2.27
N ILE A 97 4.55 0.63 1.57
CA ILE A 97 5.87 0.15 1.98
C ILE A 97 6.94 1.21 1.70
N GLU A 98 8.02 1.21 2.48
CA GLU A 98 9.12 2.19 2.36
C GLU A 98 9.70 2.29 0.95
N SER A 99 9.82 1.17 0.24
CA SER A 99 10.36 1.14 -1.13
C SER A 99 9.61 2.06 -2.10
N VAL A 100 8.30 2.17 -1.96
CA VAL A 100 7.45 3.04 -2.77
C VAL A 100 7.56 4.49 -2.31
N VAL A 101 7.62 4.72 -1.00
CA VAL A 101 7.80 6.06 -0.40
C VAL A 101 9.13 6.68 -0.84
N HIS A 102 10.21 5.91 -0.80
CA HIS A 102 11.55 6.37 -1.23
C HIS A 102 11.75 6.36 -2.74
N SER A 103 10.69 6.23 -3.54
CA SER A 103 10.79 6.24 -5.01
C SER A 103 9.83 7.26 -5.63
N TRP A 104 8.75 6.81 -6.22
CA TRP A 104 7.85 7.64 -7.01
C TRP A 104 6.67 8.25 -6.22
N LEU A 105 6.33 7.73 -5.03
CA LEU A 105 5.17 8.17 -4.26
C LEU A 105 5.15 9.69 -3.97
N PRO A 106 6.25 10.32 -3.51
CA PRO A 106 6.24 11.74 -3.21
C PRO A 106 5.92 12.62 -4.43
N ALA A 107 6.48 12.28 -5.59
CA ALA A 107 6.23 13.03 -6.83
C ALA A 107 4.78 12.85 -7.31
N TRP A 108 4.22 11.65 -7.19
CA TRP A 108 2.83 11.39 -7.49
C TRP A 108 1.87 12.13 -6.55
N LEU A 109 2.16 12.19 -5.26
CA LEU A 109 1.35 12.94 -4.29
C LEU A 109 1.35 14.45 -4.60
N GLN A 110 2.47 15.01 -5.09
CA GLN A 110 2.51 16.38 -5.56
C GLN A 110 1.62 16.60 -6.81
N GLU A 111 1.60 15.64 -7.74
CA GLU A 111 0.72 15.67 -8.91
C GLU A 111 -0.76 15.64 -8.49
N ILE A 112 -1.13 14.77 -7.53
CA ILE A 112 -2.49 14.71 -6.96
C ILE A 112 -2.85 16.04 -6.29
N ARG A 113 -1.98 16.60 -5.45
CA ARG A 113 -2.20 17.86 -4.76
C ARG A 113 -2.41 19.04 -5.74
N SER A 114 -1.67 19.05 -6.84
CA SER A 114 -1.84 20.09 -7.87
C SER A 114 -3.20 19.99 -8.57
N ARG A 115 -3.74 18.79 -8.70
CA ARG A 115 -5.04 18.53 -9.35
C ARG A 115 -6.23 18.72 -8.40
N TYR A 116 -6.01 18.46 -7.10
CA TYR A 116 -7.01 18.55 -6.04
C TYR A 116 -6.44 19.38 -4.87
N PRO A 117 -6.54 20.73 -4.91
CA PRO A 117 -5.91 21.60 -3.90
C PRO A 117 -6.38 21.36 -2.46
N ASP A 118 -7.67 21.00 -2.28
CA ASP A 118 -8.28 20.71 -0.98
C ASP A 118 -8.08 19.25 -0.51
N PHE A 119 -7.14 18.54 -1.13
CA PHE A 119 -6.82 17.15 -0.80
C PHE A 119 -6.11 17.06 0.55
N ALA A 120 -6.66 16.28 1.45
CA ALA A 120 -6.04 15.89 2.72
C ALA A 120 -5.50 14.46 2.63
N LEU A 121 -4.27 14.25 3.10
CA LEU A 121 -3.58 12.96 3.07
C LEU A 121 -3.30 12.46 4.48
N GLU A 122 -3.65 11.20 4.74
CA GLU A 122 -3.09 10.40 5.82
C GLU A 122 -2.21 9.31 5.21
N LEU A 123 -0.91 9.36 5.46
CA LEU A 123 0.05 8.37 4.95
C LEU A 123 0.54 7.47 6.09
N THR A 124 0.31 6.18 5.96
CA THR A 124 0.85 5.14 6.85
C THR A 124 1.96 4.39 6.14
N VAL A 125 3.15 4.35 6.74
CA VAL A 125 4.31 3.62 6.19
C VAL A 125 4.56 2.41 7.08
N GLU A 126 4.32 1.22 6.52
CA GLU A 126 4.37 -0.03 7.25
C GLU A 126 4.74 -1.21 6.34
N THR A 127 4.86 -2.38 6.91
CA THR A 127 5.14 -3.61 6.18
C THR A 127 3.90 -4.15 5.47
N SER A 128 4.07 -4.91 4.39
CA SER A 128 2.95 -5.44 3.59
C SER A 128 1.90 -6.20 4.42
N PRO A 129 2.25 -7.07 5.40
CA PRO A 129 1.24 -7.75 6.22
C PRO A 129 0.38 -6.79 7.04
N VAL A 130 1.00 -5.75 7.63
CA VAL A 130 0.28 -4.72 8.43
C VAL A 130 -0.66 -3.92 7.54
N LEU A 131 -0.18 -3.44 6.39
CA LEU A 131 -0.99 -2.69 5.43
C LEU A 131 -2.14 -3.52 4.87
N THR A 132 -1.90 -4.81 4.58
CA THR A 132 -2.93 -5.73 4.10
C THR A 132 -4.04 -5.92 5.15
N GLU A 133 -3.68 -5.97 6.43
CA GLU A 133 -4.68 -6.05 7.50
C GLU A 133 -5.44 -4.73 7.67
N GLN A 134 -4.78 -3.58 7.55
CA GLN A 134 -5.42 -2.27 7.66
C GLN A 134 -6.41 -1.99 6.52
N ILE A 135 -6.06 -2.33 5.25
CA ILE A 135 -7.01 -2.21 4.14
C ILE A 135 -8.20 -3.17 4.30
N ARG A 136 -7.96 -4.38 4.79
CA ARG A 136 -9.02 -5.35 5.09
C ARG A 136 -9.99 -4.82 6.15
N ARG A 137 -9.50 -4.08 7.15
CA ARG A 137 -10.33 -3.43 8.19
C ARG A 137 -10.99 -2.12 7.73
N GLY A 138 -10.70 -1.64 6.52
CA GLY A 138 -11.19 -0.36 6.03
C GLY A 138 -10.56 0.85 6.73
N ALA A 139 -9.42 0.68 7.42
CA ALA A 139 -8.66 1.77 8.01
C ALA A 139 -7.90 2.58 6.94
N LEU A 140 -7.52 1.95 5.84
CA LEU A 140 -6.90 2.56 4.67
C LEU A 140 -7.81 2.46 3.45
N ASP A 141 -7.68 3.39 2.53
CA ASP A 141 -8.47 3.46 1.30
C ASP A 141 -7.70 2.87 0.10
N LEU A 142 -6.38 3.05 0.07
CA LEU A 142 -5.46 2.54 -0.95
C LEU A 142 -4.15 2.10 -0.29
N VAL A 143 -3.59 0.95 -0.69
CA VAL A 143 -2.29 0.50 -0.20
C VAL A 143 -1.37 0.07 -1.33
N PHE A 144 -0.06 0.33 -1.17
CA PHE A 144 1.00 -0.14 -2.04
C PHE A 144 1.87 -1.13 -1.28
N THR A 145 1.83 -2.40 -1.70
CA THR A 145 2.46 -3.54 -0.97
C THR A 145 3.25 -4.43 -1.92
N SER A 146 4.13 -5.27 -1.38
CA SER A 146 4.85 -6.29 -2.14
C SER A 146 4.11 -7.63 -2.23
N THR A 147 3.02 -7.79 -1.48
CA THR A 147 2.22 -9.01 -1.46
C THR A 147 0.74 -8.66 -1.54
N VAL A 148 -0.05 -9.57 -2.09
CA VAL A 148 -1.51 -9.43 -2.20
C VAL A 148 -2.18 -10.17 -1.04
N GLY A 149 -3.19 -9.54 -0.43
CA GLY A 149 -4.06 -10.21 0.53
C GLY A 149 -5.07 -11.14 -0.13
N SER A 150 -5.58 -12.12 0.61
CA SER A 150 -6.56 -13.11 0.13
C SER A 150 -8.03 -12.69 0.31
N ASP A 151 -8.30 -11.44 0.73
CA ASP A 151 -9.66 -10.97 0.98
C ASP A 151 -10.38 -10.63 -0.34
N THR A 152 -11.53 -11.25 -0.57
CA THR A 152 -12.33 -11.07 -1.80
C THR A 152 -12.95 -9.66 -1.93
N ALA A 153 -13.01 -8.89 -0.84
CA ALA A 153 -13.49 -7.52 -0.84
C ALA A 153 -12.39 -6.50 -1.18
N VAL A 154 -11.14 -6.96 -1.35
CA VAL A 154 -10.00 -6.11 -1.71
C VAL A 154 -9.63 -6.41 -3.17
N ARG A 155 -9.65 -5.39 -3.99
CA ARG A 155 -9.16 -5.45 -5.37
C ARG A 155 -7.69 -5.08 -5.41
N SER A 156 -6.91 -5.87 -6.13
CA SER A 156 -5.47 -5.64 -6.29
C SER A 156 -5.10 -5.56 -7.76
N ARG A 157 -4.23 -4.62 -8.09
CA ARG A 157 -3.66 -4.46 -9.44
C ARG A 157 -2.14 -4.51 -9.35
N LEU A 158 -1.54 -5.33 -10.21
CA LEU A 158 -0.08 -5.39 -10.33
C LEU A 158 0.43 -4.08 -10.93
N MET A 159 1.44 -3.50 -10.29
CA MET A 159 2.16 -2.33 -10.76
C MET A 159 3.45 -2.74 -11.47
N THR A 160 4.13 -1.78 -12.06
CA THR A 160 5.46 -1.98 -12.60
C THR A 160 6.42 -2.39 -11.47
N PRO A 161 7.11 -3.54 -11.57
CA PRO A 161 8.03 -4.01 -10.54
C PRO A 161 9.24 -3.09 -10.43
N MET A 162 9.86 -3.04 -9.26
CA MET A 162 11.03 -2.21 -8.99
C MET A 162 12.30 -3.05 -9.15
N ASP A 163 13.22 -2.61 -10.02
CA ASP A 163 14.53 -3.25 -10.17
C ASP A 163 15.30 -3.15 -8.86
N MET A 164 15.87 -4.26 -8.39
CA MET A 164 16.70 -4.34 -7.19
C MET A 164 18.18 -4.28 -7.55
N VAL A 165 18.98 -3.64 -6.73
CA VAL A 165 20.43 -3.48 -6.97
C VAL A 165 21.22 -3.70 -5.69
N PHE A 166 22.48 -4.11 -5.85
CA PHE A 166 23.47 -4.08 -4.77
C PHE A 166 24.01 -2.65 -4.62
N VAL A 167 24.18 -2.22 -3.38
CA VAL A 167 24.67 -0.89 -3.02
C VAL A 167 25.78 -1.04 -1.98
N GLY A 168 26.93 -0.43 -2.25
CA GLY A 168 28.08 -0.44 -1.34
C GLY A 168 28.69 0.94 -1.19
N HIS A 169 29.65 1.08 -0.27
CA HIS A 169 30.38 2.31 -0.05
C HIS A 169 31.34 2.57 -1.23
N ARG A 170 31.31 3.79 -1.77
CA ARG A 170 32.04 4.18 -3.01
C ARG A 170 33.56 3.95 -2.92
N GLU A 171 34.15 4.15 -1.77
CA GLU A 171 35.62 3.99 -1.57
C GLU A 171 36.04 2.52 -1.44
N ARG A 172 35.12 1.64 -1.03
CA ARG A 172 35.42 0.21 -0.85
C ARG A 172 35.17 -0.61 -2.10
N PHE A 173 34.26 -0.16 -2.97
CA PHE A 173 33.87 -0.89 -4.17
C PHE A 173 34.12 -0.05 -5.43
N GLY A 174 34.85 -0.61 -6.36
CA GLY A 174 35.13 -0.02 -7.66
C GLY A 174 33.90 -0.03 -8.61
N THR A 175 34.17 0.38 -9.86
CA THR A 175 33.13 0.42 -10.93
C THR A 175 33.09 -0.87 -11.77
N ARG A 176 33.96 -1.85 -11.47
CA ARG A 176 34.01 -3.14 -12.17
C ARG A 176 32.74 -3.96 -11.90
N VAL A 177 32.55 -5.00 -12.68
CA VAL A 177 31.55 -6.02 -12.38
C VAL A 177 32.13 -6.91 -11.27
N HIS A 178 31.34 -7.14 -10.24
CA HIS A 178 31.67 -8.01 -9.09
C HIS A 178 31.03 -9.38 -9.29
N THR A 179 31.65 -10.42 -8.80
CA THR A 179 31.00 -11.72 -8.62
C THR A 179 30.09 -11.69 -7.40
N LEU A 180 29.13 -12.60 -7.32
CA LEU A 180 28.26 -12.67 -6.15
C LEU A 180 29.05 -13.10 -4.90
N ASP A 181 30.03 -14.00 -5.06
CA ASP A 181 30.92 -14.44 -3.97
C ASP A 181 31.72 -13.27 -3.36
N GLU A 182 32.25 -12.37 -4.21
CA GLU A 182 32.93 -11.18 -3.73
C GLU A 182 32.03 -10.27 -2.90
N LEU A 183 30.78 -10.07 -3.31
CA LEU A 183 29.82 -9.28 -2.55
C LEU A 183 29.40 -9.99 -1.26
N ALA A 184 29.23 -11.31 -1.30
CA ALA A 184 28.83 -12.12 -0.17
C ALA A 184 29.95 -12.38 0.84
N ALA A 185 31.20 -12.12 0.48
CA ALA A 185 32.32 -12.08 1.43
C ALA A 185 32.15 -10.96 2.48
N HIS A 186 31.35 -9.94 2.16
CA HIS A 186 30.95 -8.87 3.07
C HIS A 186 29.62 -9.20 3.74
N ASP A 187 29.26 -8.41 4.76
CA ASP A 187 27.93 -8.48 5.37
C ASP A 187 26.86 -7.99 4.36
N LEU A 188 25.91 -8.84 4.03
CA LEU A 188 24.79 -8.51 3.15
C LEU A 188 23.65 -7.96 3.99
N ILE A 189 23.11 -6.83 3.58
CA ILE A 189 21.99 -6.16 4.24
C ILE A 189 20.80 -6.19 3.32
N THR A 190 19.67 -6.67 3.82
CA THR A 190 18.43 -6.73 3.04
C THR A 190 17.20 -6.42 3.91
N PHE A 191 16.02 -6.45 3.33
CA PHE A 191 14.78 -6.20 4.05
C PHE A 191 14.48 -7.27 5.10
N GLN A 192 13.47 -7.02 5.91
CA GLN A 192 13.09 -7.90 7.02
C GLN A 192 12.91 -9.38 6.58
N ARG A 193 13.13 -10.29 7.52
CA ARG A 193 13.00 -11.73 7.30
C ARG A 193 11.62 -12.08 6.74
N GLY A 194 11.61 -12.98 5.75
CA GLY A 194 10.36 -13.42 5.10
C GLY A 194 9.82 -12.46 4.03
N SER A 195 10.39 -11.25 3.88
CA SER A 195 10.04 -10.37 2.77
C SER A 195 10.52 -10.94 1.42
N GLN A 196 9.89 -10.52 0.32
CA GLN A 196 10.30 -10.95 -1.02
C GLN A 196 11.79 -10.65 -1.31
N PRO A 197 12.35 -9.45 -1.02
CA PRO A 197 13.78 -9.21 -1.25
C PRO A 197 14.69 -10.08 -0.40
N HIS A 198 14.32 -10.37 0.86
CA HIS A 198 15.09 -11.25 1.73
C HIS A 198 15.12 -12.68 1.17
N GLN A 199 13.96 -13.23 0.80
CA GLN A 199 13.88 -14.58 0.22
C GLN A 199 14.60 -14.65 -1.12
N GLY A 200 14.43 -13.64 -1.98
CA GLY A 200 15.09 -13.57 -3.28
C GLY A 200 16.62 -13.50 -3.18
N LEU A 201 17.16 -12.79 -2.19
CA LEU A 201 18.60 -12.75 -1.94
C LEU A 201 19.14 -14.11 -1.48
N LEU A 202 18.45 -14.77 -0.54
CA LEU A 202 18.85 -16.11 -0.07
C LEU A 202 18.80 -17.13 -1.19
N GLN A 203 17.75 -17.11 -2.01
CA GLN A 203 17.61 -17.99 -3.17
C GLN A 203 18.74 -17.73 -4.18
N LEU A 204 19.05 -16.46 -4.49
CA LEU A 204 20.15 -16.10 -5.39
C LEU A 204 21.49 -16.64 -4.89
N CYS A 205 21.79 -16.47 -3.58
CA CYS A 205 22.99 -17.04 -2.97
C CYS A 205 23.05 -18.57 -3.11
N GLN A 206 21.93 -19.23 -2.88
CA GLN A 206 21.85 -20.69 -3.02
C GLN A 206 22.04 -21.15 -4.47
N GLU A 207 21.42 -20.51 -5.44
CA GLU A 207 21.54 -20.81 -6.87
C GLU A 207 22.97 -20.63 -7.41
N TRP A 208 23.71 -19.66 -6.85
CA TRP A 208 25.08 -19.37 -7.23
C TRP A 208 26.12 -20.09 -6.35
N GLY A 209 25.70 -20.96 -5.44
CA GLY A 209 26.58 -21.78 -4.61
C GLY A 209 27.33 -21.03 -3.52
N VAL A 210 26.87 -19.81 -3.15
CA VAL A 210 27.47 -19.04 -2.06
C VAL A 210 27.21 -19.73 -0.74
N LEU A 211 28.29 -20.10 -0.04
CA LEU A 211 28.22 -20.83 1.23
C LEU A 211 28.14 -19.87 2.41
N ASN A 212 27.15 -20.07 3.28
CA ASN A 212 26.99 -19.35 4.55
C ASN A 212 27.08 -17.81 4.47
N PRO A 213 26.30 -17.15 3.59
CA PRO A 213 26.30 -15.69 3.51
C PRO A 213 25.84 -15.07 4.83
N ARG A 214 26.53 -14.04 5.29
CA ARG A 214 26.08 -13.26 6.46
C ARG A 214 25.02 -12.26 6.02
N VAL A 215 23.75 -12.57 6.27
CA VAL A 215 22.61 -11.75 5.85
C VAL A 215 21.93 -11.10 7.04
N HIS A 216 21.93 -9.78 7.05
CA HIS A 216 21.30 -8.93 8.06
C HIS A 216 19.96 -8.42 7.53
N ALA A 217 18.91 -8.61 8.34
CA ALA A 217 17.55 -8.20 7.99
C ALA A 217 17.22 -6.86 8.67
N ILE A 218 16.95 -5.83 7.88
CA ILE A 218 16.66 -4.46 8.34
C ILE A 218 15.32 -4.02 7.76
N SER A 219 14.45 -3.41 8.56
CA SER A 219 13.11 -2.98 8.13
C SER A 219 13.07 -1.59 7.49
N SER A 220 14.13 -0.78 7.66
CA SER A 220 14.16 0.60 7.19
C SER A 220 15.24 0.83 6.13
N ILE A 221 14.86 1.39 5.00
CA ILE A 221 15.78 1.80 3.92
C ILE A 221 16.76 2.87 4.42
N SER A 222 16.29 3.81 5.22
CA SER A 222 17.17 4.84 5.80
C SER A 222 18.24 4.25 6.69
N ALA A 223 17.90 3.26 7.51
CA ALA A 223 18.87 2.54 8.34
C ALA A 223 19.86 1.72 7.49
N MET A 224 19.39 1.03 6.44
CA MET A 224 20.26 0.31 5.51
C MET A 224 21.28 1.25 4.84
N VAL A 225 20.82 2.42 4.40
CA VAL A 225 21.66 3.45 3.78
C VAL A 225 22.76 3.92 4.74
N GLN A 226 22.41 4.24 5.99
CA GLN A 226 23.39 4.66 7.02
C GLN A 226 24.39 3.55 7.33
N LEU A 227 23.98 2.29 7.42
CA LEU A 227 24.87 1.17 7.62
C LEU A 227 25.87 1.00 6.46
N VAL A 228 25.41 1.13 5.21
CA VAL A 228 26.30 1.07 4.04
C VAL A 228 27.24 2.27 3.99
N GLU A 229 26.78 3.47 4.32
CA GLU A 229 27.59 4.68 4.43
C GLU A 229 28.66 4.53 5.50
N GLY A 230 28.32 3.94 6.65
CA GLY A 230 29.27 3.58 7.70
C GLY A 230 30.21 2.40 7.33
N GLY A 231 30.03 1.81 6.14
CA GLY A 231 30.87 0.72 5.64
C GLY A 231 30.60 -0.64 6.30
N PHE A 232 29.42 -0.84 6.87
CA PHE A 232 29.02 -2.10 7.50
C PHE A 232 28.98 -3.26 6.50
N GLY A 233 28.51 -3.01 5.25
CA GLY A 233 28.39 -4.07 4.26
C GLY A 233 27.79 -3.61 2.94
N VAL A 234 27.15 -4.54 2.22
CA VAL A 234 26.49 -4.35 0.93
C VAL A 234 24.99 -4.52 1.09
N ALA A 235 24.19 -3.51 0.75
CA ALA A 235 22.74 -3.59 0.83
C ALA A 235 22.10 -3.98 -0.52
N THR A 236 20.95 -4.65 -0.44
CA THR A 236 20.06 -4.84 -1.59
C THR A 236 18.90 -3.86 -1.47
N LEU A 237 18.78 -2.92 -2.41
CA LEU A 237 17.81 -1.84 -2.37
C LEU A 237 17.13 -1.66 -3.74
N PRO A 238 15.89 -1.12 -3.78
CA PRO A 238 15.30 -0.71 -5.04
C PRO A 238 16.14 0.38 -5.72
N ARG A 239 16.48 0.19 -6.98
CA ARG A 239 17.27 1.15 -7.78
C ARG A 239 16.69 2.57 -7.72
N ALA A 240 15.36 2.69 -7.82
CA ALA A 240 14.68 3.98 -7.76
C ALA A 240 14.90 4.71 -6.43
N SER A 241 14.97 3.98 -5.31
CA SER A 241 15.18 4.55 -3.98
C SER A 241 16.60 5.07 -3.76
N VAL A 242 17.60 4.45 -4.39
CA VAL A 242 19.02 4.82 -4.14
C VAL A 242 19.59 5.82 -5.14
N ARG A 243 18.93 6.03 -6.26
CA ARG A 243 19.45 6.86 -7.36
C ARG A 243 19.77 8.30 -6.93
N GLU A 244 18.90 8.91 -6.13
CA GLU A 244 19.13 10.26 -5.62
C GLU A 244 20.16 10.26 -4.48
N LEU A 245 20.14 9.20 -3.66
CA LEU A 245 21.05 9.04 -2.54
C LEU A 245 22.51 8.88 -3.00
N THR A 246 22.78 8.15 -4.07
CA THR A 246 24.14 7.97 -4.61
C THR A 246 24.78 9.25 -5.15
N ARG A 247 23.98 10.31 -5.36
CA ARG A 247 24.51 11.63 -5.74
C ARG A 247 24.99 12.44 -4.55
N ARG A 248 24.39 12.22 -3.37
CA ARG A 248 24.63 13.01 -2.16
C ARG A 248 25.52 12.31 -1.13
N LEU A 249 25.48 10.97 -1.12
CA LEU A 249 26.19 10.13 -0.17
C LEU A 249 27.33 9.37 -0.85
N PRO A 250 28.35 8.90 -0.09
CA PRO A 250 29.46 8.12 -0.62
C PRO A 250 29.04 6.68 -1.00
N LEU A 251 27.88 6.52 -1.61
CA LEU A 251 27.31 5.26 -2.02
C LEU A 251 27.49 5.03 -3.53
N ARG A 252 27.49 3.76 -3.91
CA ARG A 252 27.57 3.32 -5.30
C ARG A 252 26.63 2.13 -5.53
N ILE A 253 25.89 2.18 -6.65
CA ILE A 253 25.25 0.99 -7.19
C ILE A 253 26.34 0.08 -7.76
N LEU A 254 26.40 -1.15 -7.26
CA LEU A 254 27.40 -2.13 -7.66
C LEU A 254 26.88 -2.94 -8.86
N ARG A 255 27.73 -3.11 -9.84
CA ARG A 255 27.46 -4.02 -10.95
C ARG A 255 27.83 -5.43 -10.49
N CYS A 256 26.89 -6.36 -10.58
CA CYS A 256 27.11 -7.76 -10.23
C CYS A 256 26.74 -8.63 -11.44
N GLU A 257 27.44 -9.75 -11.61
CA GLU A 257 27.09 -10.77 -12.63
C GLU A 257 25.73 -11.43 -12.34
N ALA A 258 25.40 -11.57 -11.06
CA ALA A 258 24.12 -12.09 -10.60
C ALA A 258 23.07 -10.96 -10.56
N THR A 259 21.85 -11.26 -10.96
CA THR A 259 20.74 -10.29 -10.99
C THR A 259 19.73 -10.59 -9.87
N LEU A 260 19.46 -9.59 -9.03
CA LEU A 260 18.43 -9.67 -8.02
C LEU A 260 17.03 -9.73 -8.64
N ALA A 261 16.15 -10.53 -8.07
CA ALA A 261 14.75 -10.56 -8.45
C ALA A 261 14.10 -9.19 -8.21
N ALA A 262 13.33 -8.71 -9.18
CA ALA A 262 12.63 -7.43 -9.07
C ALA A 262 11.57 -7.49 -7.98
N LEU A 263 11.44 -6.43 -7.19
CA LEU A 263 10.43 -6.28 -6.16
C LEU A 263 9.06 -6.05 -6.81
N GLN A 264 8.15 -6.99 -6.64
CA GLN A 264 6.78 -6.85 -7.14
C GLN A 264 6.03 -5.84 -6.29
N ILE A 265 5.25 -4.98 -6.93
CA ILE A 265 4.41 -3.98 -6.26
C ILE A 265 2.97 -4.19 -6.67
N HIS A 266 2.09 -4.21 -5.70
CA HIS A 266 0.65 -4.27 -5.88
C HIS A 266 0.01 -3.03 -5.27
N ALA A 267 -0.91 -2.43 -6.01
CA ALA A 267 -1.81 -1.43 -5.48
C ALA A 267 -3.15 -2.09 -5.19
N SER A 268 -3.60 -1.97 -3.95
CA SER A 268 -4.84 -2.61 -3.52
C SER A 268 -5.76 -1.59 -2.86
N TYR A 269 -7.05 -1.70 -3.16
CA TYR A 269 -8.12 -0.91 -2.56
C TYR A 269 -9.30 -1.81 -2.20
N ARG A 270 -10.11 -1.34 -1.26
CA ARG A 270 -11.32 -2.06 -0.88
C ARG A 270 -12.47 -1.69 -1.80
N GLU A 271 -13.17 -2.68 -2.36
CA GLU A 271 -14.35 -2.48 -3.20
C GLU A 271 -15.54 -2.11 -2.32
N ASP A 272 -15.84 -0.82 -2.21
CA ASP A 272 -16.99 -0.28 -1.52
C ASP A 272 -17.43 1.05 -2.16
N PRO A 273 -18.62 1.61 -1.82
CA PRO A 273 -19.11 2.84 -2.44
C PRO A 273 -18.19 4.06 -2.28
N SER A 274 -17.26 4.02 -1.31
CA SER A 274 -16.24 5.08 -1.17
C SER A 274 -15.04 4.88 -2.11
N SER A 275 -14.94 3.75 -2.80
CA SER A 275 -13.77 3.36 -3.58
C SER A 275 -13.64 4.06 -4.95
N SER A 276 -14.67 4.75 -5.44
CA SER A 276 -14.59 5.46 -6.73
C SER A 276 -13.44 6.47 -6.78
N LEU A 277 -13.13 7.10 -5.65
CA LEU A 277 -11.95 7.95 -5.51
C LEU A 277 -10.66 7.12 -5.50
N ALA A 278 -10.64 6.01 -4.75
CA ALA A 278 -9.47 5.13 -4.68
C ALA A 278 -9.16 4.54 -6.07
N GLU A 279 -10.18 4.20 -6.88
CA GLU A 279 -10.00 3.73 -8.26
C GLU A 279 -9.42 4.80 -9.17
N LEU A 280 -9.99 6.02 -9.14
CA LEU A 280 -9.51 7.15 -9.94
C LEU A 280 -8.06 7.50 -9.59
N VAL A 281 -7.74 7.49 -8.30
CA VAL A 281 -6.41 7.77 -7.78
C VAL A 281 -5.45 6.62 -8.10
N LEU A 282 -5.92 5.37 -8.10
CA LEU A 282 -5.15 4.19 -8.49
C LEU A 282 -4.69 4.25 -9.94
N ASP A 283 -5.57 4.57 -10.88
CA ASP A 283 -5.20 4.68 -12.29
C ASP A 283 -4.12 5.75 -12.50
N SER A 284 -4.26 6.89 -11.83
CA SER A 284 -3.23 7.94 -11.80
C SER A 284 -1.89 7.44 -11.23
N ALA A 285 -1.92 6.63 -10.14
CA ALA A 285 -0.72 6.06 -9.55
C ALA A 285 -0.03 5.05 -10.48
N LEU A 286 -0.81 4.19 -11.15
CA LEU A 286 -0.30 3.23 -12.13
C LEU A 286 0.43 3.93 -13.29
N ASP A 287 -0.18 4.98 -13.83
CA ASP A 287 0.40 5.75 -14.93
C ASP A 287 1.64 6.52 -14.50
N HIS A 288 1.63 7.10 -13.29
CA HIS A 288 2.80 7.79 -12.74
C HIS A 288 3.97 6.83 -12.52
N ALA A 289 3.74 5.65 -11.92
CA ALA A 289 4.77 4.65 -11.68
C ALA A 289 5.42 4.16 -12.98
N ARG A 290 4.62 3.93 -14.05
CA ARG A 290 5.13 3.58 -15.38
C ARG A 290 6.04 4.67 -15.96
N ARG A 291 5.60 5.94 -15.89
CA ARG A 291 6.39 7.09 -16.38
C ARG A 291 7.68 7.28 -15.59
N ALA A 292 7.65 7.12 -14.29
CA ALA A 292 8.82 7.24 -13.41
C ALA A 292 9.88 6.19 -13.75
N GLN A 293 9.47 4.93 -13.97
CA GLN A 293 10.40 3.86 -14.35
C GLN A 293 10.98 4.07 -15.76
N ALA A 294 10.16 4.48 -16.74
CA ALA A 294 10.63 4.76 -18.09
C ALA A 294 11.70 5.87 -18.10
N LYS A 295 11.48 6.96 -17.36
CA LYS A 295 12.48 8.04 -17.15
C LYS A 295 13.74 7.53 -16.46
N GLY A 296 13.60 6.60 -15.50
CA GLY A 296 14.71 5.96 -14.82
C GLY A 296 15.64 5.20 -15.78
N ARG A 297 15.07 4.37 -16.64
CA ARG A 297 15.80 3.57 -17.63
C ARG A 297 16.41 4.41 -18.77
N ALA A 298 15.75 5.48 -19.18
CA ALA A 298 16.25 6.38 -20.24
C ALA A 298 17.49 7.17 -19.82
N ALA A 299 17.66 7.48 -18.55
CA ALA A 299 18.79 8.23 -18.03
C ALA A 299 20.03 7.35 -17.73
N GLU A 300 19.97 6.05 -18.01
CA GLU A 300 21.07 5.07 -17.86
C GLU A 300 21.69 4.67 -19.21
N LYS A 301 21.06 5.07 -20.31
CA LYS A 301 21.61 4.95 -21.67
C LYS A 301 22.42 6.20 -22.04
#